data_68fb384014b323b6fc31f2e23ad1d69b
#
_entry.id   68fb384014b323b6fc31f2e23ad1d69b
#
_cell.length_a   1.000
_cell.length_b   1.000
_cell.length_c   1.000
_cell.angle_alpha   90.00
_cell.angle_beta   90.00
_cell.angle_gamma   90.00
#
_symmetry.space_group_name_H-M   'P 1'
#
loop_
_entity.id
_entity.type
_entity.pdbx_description
1 polymer ?
#
loop_
_entity_poly.entity_id
_entity_poly.type
_entity_poly.pdbx_seq_one_letter_code
_entity_poly.pdbx_strand_id
1 'polypeptide(L)'
;FGAILILGSLATVSADQLSGAELAAYRTAESQAIVNGYLGLATALAIVAGVVWLFRNRLKGEKHERTSLADGLALLKRPRFGYGAACIFLYVGAEVAIGTFIVNYLMQADVLAIPEQQAGKLISLYWGGALIGRFVGSAVLRMVSPGLLLAGVAAGAITLLALSANTTGTLAGYSLLAVGLMNAIMFPTIFS
;
A
#
# COMPACT_ATOMS: atom_id res chain seq x y z
N PHE A 1 -6.12 4.62 8.06
CA PHE A 1 -6.18 5.54 9.21
C PHE A 1 -5.76 6.96 8.82
N GLY A 2 -4.62 7.17 8.11
CA GLY A 2 -4.15 8.50 7.70
C GLY A 2 -5.18 9.24 6.85
N ALA A 3 -5.78 8.58 5.86
CA ALA A 3 -6.81 9.19 5.02
C ALA A 3 -8.04 9.63 5.82
N ILE A 4 -8.46 8.85 6.82
CA ILE A 4 -9.61 9.19 7.66
C ILE A 4 -9.29 10.36 8.61
N LEU A 5 -8.07 10.40 9.16
CA LEU A 5 -7.64 11.47 10.06
C LEU A 5 -7.40 12.79 9.32
N ILE A 6 -6.81 12.73 8.12
CA ILE A 6 -6.47 13.92 7.33
C ILE A 6 -7.70 14.41 6.55
N LEU A 7 -8.37 13.53 5.82
CA LEU A 7 -9.54 13.90 5.00
C LEU A 7 -10.83 14.07 5.81
N GLY A 8 -10.92 13.44 6.99
CA GLY A 8 -12.09 13.58 7.87
C GLY A 8 -12.20 14.95 8.54
N SER A 9 -11.12 15.72 8.59
CA SER A 9 -11.09 17.09 9.13
C SER A 9 -11.34 18.17 8.07
N LEU A 10 -11.39 17.80 6.78
CA LEU A 10 -11.63 18.74 5.68
C LEU A 10 -13.12 19.00 5.49
N ALA A 11 -13.48 20.24 5.19
CA ALA A 11 -14.85 20.65 4.92
C ALA A 11 -15.42 19.89 3.71
N THR A 12 -16.72 19.62 3.73
CA THR A 12 -17.45 18.89 2.67
C THR A 12 -17.67 19.70 1.39
N VAL A 13 -17.15 20.93 1.33
CA VAL A 13 -17.32 21.86 0.20
C VAL A 13 -16.14 21.71 -0.75
N SER A 14 -16.43 21.51 -2.04
CA SER A 14 -15.39 21.41 -3.08
C SER A 14 -14.71 22.77 -3.30
N ALA A 15 -13.39 22.77 -3.47
CA ALA A 15 -12.57 23.97 -3.69
C ALA A 15 -13.06 24.81 -4.90
N ASP A 16 -13.67 24.16 -5.91
CA ASP A 16 -14.18 24.78 -7.12
C ASP A 16 -15.39 25.74 -6.86
N GLN A 17 -16.01 25.64 -5.70
CA GLN A 17 -17.16 26.47 -5.30
C GLN A 17 -16.75 27.68 -4.44
N LEU A 18 -15.48 27.78 -4.09
CA LEU A 18 -14.95 28.81 -3.20
C LEU A 18 -14.11 29.81 -3.99
N SER A 19 -14.20 31.10 -3.64
CA SER A 19 -13.45 32.17 -4.29
C SER A 19 -12.88 33.17 -3.26
N GLY A 20 -11.78 33.83 -3.66
CA GLY A 20 -11.19 34.90 -2.86
C GLY A 20 -10.66 34.43 -1.49
N ALA A 21 -11.09 35.13 -0.43
CA ALA A 21 -10.62 34.90 0.94
C ALA A 21 -11.05 33.52 1.49
N GLU A 22 -12.21 33.01 1.09
CA GLU A 22 -12.71 31.71 1.52
C GLU A 22 -11.87 30.57 0.95
N LEU A 23 -11.46 30.67 -0.32
CA LEU A 23 -10.55 29.71 -0.93
C LEU A 23 -9.17 29.71 -0.26
N ALA A 24 -8.66 30.90 0.11
CA ALA A 24 -7.39 31.01 0.82
C ALA A 24 -7.46 30.38 2.21
N ALA A 25 -8.53 30.63 2.95
CA ALA A 25 -8.78 30.03 4.25
C ALA A 25 -8.91 28.48 4.16
N TYR A 26 -9.64 27.98 3.15
CA TYR A 26 -9.78 26.55 2.88
C TYR A 26 -8.41 25.88 2.61
N ARG A 27 -7.60 26.48 1.71
CA ARG A 27 -6.24 25.96 1.40
C ARG A 27 -5.31 25.97 2.60
N THR A 28 -5.44 26.98 3.46
CA THR A 28 -4.64 27.06 4.70
C THR A 28 -5.05 25.95 5.67
N ALA A 29 -6.34 25.72 5.85
CA ALA A 29 -6.86 24.65 6.71
C ALA A 29 -6.46 23.27 6.18
N GLU A 30 -6.53 23.05 4.87
CA GLU A 30 -6.09 21.81 4.21
C GLU A 30 -4.60 21.56 4.42
N SER A 31 -3.76 22.58 4.17
CA SER A 31 -2.31 22.50 4.41
C SER A 31 -2.01 22.19 5.87
N GLN A 32 -2.73 22.81 6.80
CA GLN A 32 -2.53 22.61 8.23
C GLN A 32 -2.93 21.20 8.68
N ALA A 33 -4.01 20.63 8.13
CA ALA A 33 -4.42 19.25 8.38
C ALA A 33 -3.33 18.26 7.89
N ILE A 34 -2.75 18.51 6.72
CA ILE A 34 -1.63 17.72 6.18
C ILE A 34 -0.40 17.82 7.09
N VAL A 35 0.00 19.03 7.47
CA VAL A 35 1.16 19.27 8.35
C VAL A 35 0.96 18.55 9.69
N ASN A 36 -0.21 18.69 10.32
CA ASN A 36 -0.51 18.03 11.58
C ASN A 36 -0.49 16.50 11.46
N GLY A 37 -0.98 15.95 10.34
CA GLY A 37 -0.91 14.53 10.04
C GLY A 37 0.53 14.02 9.94
N TYR A 38 1.38 14.74 9.22
CA TYR A 38 2.81 14.40 9.09
C TYR A 38 3.57 14.58 10.39
N LEU A 39 3.28 15.62 11.19
CA LEU A 39 3.88 15.80 12.52
C LEU A 39 3.48 14.66 13.47
N GLY A 40 2.22 14.23 13.44
CA GLY A 40 1.76 13.08 14.21
C GLY A 40 2.51 11.79 13.82
N LEU A 41 2.67 11.55 12.52
CA LEU A 41 3.43 10.40 12.01
C LEU A 41 4.91 10.49 12.39
N ALA A 42 5.55 11.66 12.23
CA ALA A 42 6.93 11.89 12.62
C ALA A 42 7.15 11.65 14.12
N THR A 43 6.23 12.10 14.95
CA THR A 43 6.27 11.86 16.41
C THR A 43 6.17 10.37 16.73
N ALA A 44 5.25 9.65 16.09
CA ALA A 44 5.10 8.21 16.26
C ALA A 44 6.39 7.46 15.86
N LEU A 45 6.99 7.83 14.73
CA LEU A 45 8.26 7.25 14.28
C LEU A 45 9.42 7.59 15.23
N ALA A 46 9.47 8.82 15.76
CA ALA A 46 10.48 9.21 16.74
C ALA A 46 10.36 8.40 18.05
N ILE A 47 9.13 8.12 18.49
CA ILE A 47 8.88 7.25 19.66
C ILE A 47 9.41 5.83 19.38
N VAL A 48 9.07 5.25 18.22
CA VAL A 48 9.56 3.92 17.82
C VAL A 48 11.09 3.90 17.76
N ALA A 49 11.70 4.90 17.13
CA ALA A 49 13.15 5.03 17.07
C ALA A 49 13.78 5.14 18.47
N GLY A 50 13.17 5.90 19.36
CA GLY A 50 13.60 6.01 20.77
C GLY A 50 13.52 4.65 21.50
N VAL A 51 12.44 3.92 21.32
CA VAL A 51 12.28 2.57 21.89
C VAL A 51 13.37 1.63 21.35
N VAL A 52 13.57 1.57 20.03
CA VAL A 52 14.62 0.74 19.41
C VAL A 52 16.01 1.16 19.92
N TRP A 53 16.27 2.45 20.04
CA TRP A 53 17.52 2.97 20.59
C TRP A 53 17.76 2.53 22.04
N LEU A 54 16.74 2.60 22.90
CA LEU A 54 16.82 2.15 24.30
C LEU A 54 17.12 0.65 24.41
N PHE A 55 16.51 -0.15 23.55
CA PHE A 55 16.65 -1.60 23.55
C PHE A 55 17.74 -2.14 22.59
N ARG A 56 18.48 -1.25 21.89
CA ARG A 56 19.49 -1.64 20.89
C ARG A 56 20.52 -2.67 21.37
N ASN A 57 20.90 -2.60 22.65
CA ASN A 57 21.89 -3.51 23.23
C ASN A 57 21.31 -4.90 23.56
N ARG A 58 19.98 -5.04 23.61
CA ARG A 58 19.26 -6.31 23.79
C ARG A 58 18.92 -6.98 22.47
N LEU A 59 18.90 -6.21 21.37
CA LEU A 59 18.72 -6.71 20.04
C LEU A 59 20.06 -7.26 19.56
N LYS A 60 20.29 -8.56 19.71
CA LYS A 60 21.45 -9.25 19.14
C LYS A 60 21.27 -9.25 17.61
N GLY A 61 21.77 -8.23 16.93
CA GLY A 61 21.91 -8.26 15.48
C GLY A 61 23.00 -9.25 15.09
N GLU A 62 22.75 -10.06 14.08
CA GLU A 62 23.81 -10.83 13.43
C GLU A 62 24.88 -9.85 12.95
N LYS A 63 26.17 -10.22 13.13
CA LYS A 63 27.28 -9.43 12.58
C LYS A 63 27.14 -9.40 11.06
N HIS A 64 26.68 -8.27 10.53
CA HIS A 64 26.65 -8.05 9.09
C HIS A 64 28.11 -8.03 8.59
N GLU A 65 28.50 -9.04 7.86
CA GLU A 65 29.69 -8.95 7.01
C GLU A 65 29.46 -7.82 6.01
N ARG A 66 30.46 -6.95 5.87
CA ARG A 66 30.40 -5.84 4.90
C ARG A 66 30.48 -6.41 3.49
N THR A 67 29.34 -6.75 2.92
CA THR A 67 29.24 -7.16 1.52
C THR A 67 29.41 -5.92 0.63
N SER A 68 30.31 -6.01 -0.34
CA SER A 68 30.48 -4.97 -1.36
C SER A 68 29.23 -4.88 -2.24
N LEU A 69 28.88 -3.68 -2.72
CA LEU A 69 27.82 -3.50 -3.70
C LEU A 69 28.06 -4.33 -4.97
N ALA A 70 29.32 -4.52 -5.35
CA ALA A 70 29.71 -5.36 -6.48
C ALA A 70 29.34 -6.84 -6.25
N ASP A 71 29.52 -7.34 -5.03
CA ASP A 71 29.14 -8.71 -4.65
C ASP A 71 27.62 -8.88 -4.65
N GLY A 72 26.88 -7.85 -4.19
CA GLY A 72 25.42 -7.81 -4.26
C GLY A 72 24.90 -7.86 -5.71
N LEU A 73 25.51 -7.09 -6.62
CA LEU A 73 25.17 -7.11 -8.04
C LEU A 73 25.57 -8.43 -8.72
N ALA A 74 26.67 -9.05 -8.29
CA ALA A 74 27.07 -10.36 -8.79
C ALA A 74 26.06 -11.47 -8.44
N LEU A 75 25.30 -11.33 -7.32
CA LEU A 75 24.23 -12.25 -6.97
C LEU A 75 23.08 -12.24 -7.98
N LEU A 76 22.81 -11.12 -8.67
CA LEU A 76 21.79 -11.04 -9.73
C LEU A 76 22.09 -11.99 -10.90
N LYS A 77 23.35 -12.39 -11.11
CA LYS A 77 23.75 -13.38 -12.12
C LYS A 77 23.31 -14.80 -11.75
N ARG A 78 22.98 -15.06 -10.48
CA ARG A 78 22.45 -16.35 -10.06
C ARG A 78 20.96 -16.42 -10.44
N PRO A 79 20.51 -17.40 -11.25
CA PRO A 79 19.13 -17.38 -11.81
C PRO A 79 18.04 -17.26 -10.75
N ARG A 80 18.14 -18.00 -9.64
CA ARG A 80 17.15 -17.95 -8.56
C ARG A 80 17.04 -16.55 -7.95
N PHE A 81 18.17 -15.91 -7.70
CA PHE A 81 18.20 -14.57 -7.13
C PHE A 81 17.72 -13.52 -8.14
N GLY A 82 18.15 -13.63 -9.40
CA GLY A 82 17.72 -12.72 -10.47
C GLY A 82 16.23 -12.79 -10.72
N TYR A 83 15.63 -13.99 -10.77
CA TYR A 83 14.18 -14.15 -10.90
C TYR A 83 13.44 -13.60 -9.67
N GLY A 84 13.91 -13.84 -8.45
CA GLY A 84 13.34 -13.28 -7.24
C GLY A 84 13.35 -11.75 -7.26
N ALA A 85 14.47 -11.14 -7.62
CA ALA A 85 14.58 -9.68 -7.75
C ALA A 85 13.62 -9.11 -8.82
N ALA A 86 13.52 -9.78 -9.98
CA ALA A 86 12.58 -9.39 -11.03
C ALA A 86 11.11 -9.50 -10.56
N CYS A 87 10.75 -10.57 -9.86
CA CYS A 87 9.41 -10.74 -9.28
C CYS A 87 9.09 -9.63 -8.28
N ILE A 88 10.04 -9.27 -7.40
CA ILE A 88 9.85 -8.17 -6.44
C ILE A 88 9.67 -6.84 -7.18
N PHE A 89 10.49 -6.57 -8.18
CA PHE A 89 10.39 -5.36 -8.99
C PHE A 89 9.01 -5.22 -9.65
N LEU A 90 8.52 -6.29 -10.29
CA LEU A 90 7.21 -6.31 -10.93
C LEU A 90 6.08 -6.17 -9.90
N TYR A 91 6.17 -6.88 -8.78
CA TYR A 91 5.19 -6.82 -7.70
C TYR A 91 5.09 -5.40 -7.11
N VAL A 92 6.23 -4.82 -6.71
CA VAL A 92 6.25 -3.47 -6.13
C VAL A 92 5.77 -2.43 -7.14
N GLY A 93 6.18 -2.56 -8.41
CA GLY A 93 5.70 -1.70 -9.49
C GLY A 93 4.18 -1.74 -9.64
N ALA A 94 3.59 -2.93 -9.64
CA ALA A 94 2.14 -3.11 -9.71
C ALA A 94 1.43 -2.55 -8.46
N GLU A 95 1.94 -2.81 -7.26
CA GLU A 95 1.37 -2.32 -6.00
C GLU A 95 1.38 -0.78 -5.95
N VAL A 96 2.49 -0.15 -6.32
CA VAL A 96 2.60 1.32 -6.36
C VAL A 96 1.67 1.90 -7.43
N ALA A 97 1.61 1.29 -8.62
CA ALA A 97 0.72 1.73 -9.68
C ALA A 97 -0.76 1.70 -9.23
N ILE A 98 -1.21 0.58 -8.65
CA ILE A 98 -2.57 0.47 -8.11
C ILE A 98 -2.80 1.54 -7.03
N GLY A 99 -1.89 1.65 -6.05
CA GLY A 99 -2.01 2.62 -4.96
C GLY A 99 -2.09 4.08 -5.44
N THR A 100 -1.40 4.41 -6.53
CA THR A 100 -1.40 5.77 -7.10
C THR A 100 -2.69 6.07 -7.87
N PHE A 101 -3.20 5.11 -8.64
CA PHE A 101 -4.33 5.36 -9.54
C PHE A 101 -5.70 4.97 -8.99
N ILE A 102 -5.75 4.26 -7.86
CA ILE A 102 -7.00 3.69 -7.32
C ILE A 102 -8.07 4.75 -7.06
N VAL A 103 -7.72 5.94 -6.52
CA VAL A 103 -8.69 7.03 -6.29
C VAL A 103 -9.30 7.48 -7.61
N ASN A 104 -8.45 7.80 -8.58
CA ASN A 104 -8.88 8.28 -9.89
C ASN A 104 -9.76 7.25 -10.61
N TYR A 105 -9.44 5.96 -10.45
CA TYR A 105 -10.24 4.88 -11.00
C TYR A 105 -11.63 4.80 -10.36
N LEU A 106 -11.71 4.89 -9.03
CA LEU A 106 -12.99 4.83 -8.32
C LEU A 106 -13.91 6.04 -8.60
N MET A 107 -13.32 7.18 -8.98
CA MET A 107 -14.06 8.39 -9.35
C MET A 107 -14.66 8.34 -10.76
N GLN A 108 -14.22 7.43 -11.62
CA GLN A 108 -14.73 7.33 -13.00
C GLN A 108 -16.24 7.06 -13.02
N ALA A 109 -16.93 7.66 -14.02
CA ALA A 109 -18.37 7.60 -14.13
C ALA A 109 -18.91 6.18 -14.36
N ASP A 110 -18.13 5.33 -14.99
CA ASP A 110 -18.41 3.93 -15.32
C ASP A 110 -17.99 2.95 -14.19
N VAL A 111 -17.34 3.45 -13.11
CA VAL A 111 -16.93 2.65 -11.95
C VAL A 111 -17.86 2.96 -10.76
N LEU A 112 -17.50 3.87 -9.88
CA LEU A 112 -18.34 4.21 -8.72
C LEU A 112 -18.92 5.61 -8.80
N ALA A 113 -18.37 6.49 -9.64
CA ALA A 113 -18.80 7.90 -9.80
C ALA A 113 -18.86 8.66 -8.46
N ILE A 114 -17.98 8.35 -7.50
CA ILE A 114 -17.98 8.92 -6.16
C ILE A 114 -17.01 10.09 -6.06
N PRO A 115 -17.27 11.06 -5.15
CA PRO A 115 -16.35 12.15 -4.88
C PRO A 115 -15.01 11.65 -4.33
N GLU A 116 -13.94 12.43 -4.58
CA GLU A 116 -12.57 12.12 -4.16
C GLU A 116 -12.44 11.74 -2.67
N GLN A 117 -13.13 12.47 -1.79
CA GLN A 117 -13.14 12.18 -0.36
C GLN A 117 -13.68 10.78 -0.03
N GLN A 118 -14.73 10.34 -0.74
CA GLN A 118 -15.29 9.00 -0.55
C GLN A 118 -14.35 7.93 -1.14
N ALA A 119 -13.80 8.17 -2.32
CA ALA A 119 -12.79 7.30 -2.93
C ALA A 119 -11.57 7.14 -2.02
N GLY A 120 -11.06 8.23 -1.43
CA GLY A 120 -9.98 8.21 -0.45
C GLY A 120 -10.29 7.37 0.80
N LYS A 121 -11.53 7.38 1.29
CA LYS A 121 -11.95 6.51 2.40
C LYS A 121 -11.94 5.03 2.00
N LEU A 122 -12.34 4.71 0.76
CA LEU A 122 -12.35 3.33 0.26
C LEU A 122 -10.94 2.74 0.09
N ILE A 123 -9.90 3.56 -0.09
CA ILE A 123 -8.50 3.08 -0.06
C ILE A 123 -8.19 2.35 1.24
N SER A 124 -8.83 2.72 2.34
CA SER A 124 -8.66 2.03 3.63
C SER A 124 -9.06 0.56 3.54
N LEU A 125 -9.98 0.18 2.64
CA LEU A 125 -10.34 -1.21 2.37
C LEU A 125 -9.22 -1.96 1.64
N TYR A 126 -8.55 -1.33 0.68
CA TYR A 126 -7.39 -1.90 0.00
C TYR A 126 -6.26 -2.23 1.01
N TRP A 127 -5.87 -1.24 1.81
CA TRP A 127 -4.81 -1.43 2.81
C TRP A 127 -5.25 -2.30 3.99
N GLY A 128 -6.53 -2.24 4.37
CA GLY A 128 -7.14 -3.14 5.35
C GLY A 128 -7.15 -4.58 4.86
N GLY A 129 -7.50 -4.80 3.60
CA GLY A 129 -7.38 -6.09 2.92
C GLY A 129 -5.94 -6.60 2.92
N ALA A 130 -4.97 -5.72 2.63
CA ALA A 130 -3.56 -6.06 2.70
C ALA A 130 -3.11 -6.46 4.11
N LEU A 131 -3.61 -5.79 5.15
CA LEU A 131 -3.32 -6.15 6.55
C LEU A 131 -3.91 -7.54 6.89
N ILE A 132 -5.18 -7.76 6.58
CA ILE A 132 -5.86 -9.05 6.81
C ILE A 132 -5.15 -10.17 6.03
N GLY A 133 -4.82 -9.91 4.76
CA GLY A 133 -4.12 -10.87 3.90
C GLY A 133 -2.76 -11.31 4.47
N ARG A 134 -2.04 -10.43 5.15
CA ARG A 134 -0.77 -10.78 5.83
C ARG A 134 -0.98 -11.78 6.95
N PHE A 135 -2.00 -11.59 7.78
CA PHE A 135 -2.32 -12.56 8.86
C PHE A 135 -2.80 -13.90 8.30
N VAL A 136 -3.75 -13.86 7.37
CA VAL A 136 -4.28 -15.07 6.73
C VAL A 136 -3.17 -15.80 5.96
N GLY A 137 -2.40 -15.08 5.16
CA GLY A 137 -1.30 -15.66 4.39
C GLY A 137 -0.20 -16.27 5.28
N SER A 138 0.12 -15.61 6.41
CA SER A 138 1.06 -16.17 7.39
C SER A 138 0.55 -17.48 8.00
N ALA A 139 -0.75 -17.62 8.24
CA ALA A 139 -1.35 -18.87 8.70
C ALA A 139 -1.32 -19.94 7.60
N VAL A 140 -1.65 -19.58 6.36
CA VAL A 140 -1.66 -20.49 5.20
C VAL A 140 -0.24 -20.99 4.87
N LEU A 141 0.80 -20.16 5.02
CA LEU A 141 2.21 -20.58 4.83
C LEU A 141 2.65 -21.72 5.73
N ARG A 142 1.95 -21.97 6.83
CA ARG A 142 2.23 -23.13 7.70
C ARG A 142 1.72 -24.44 7.11
N MET A 143 0.79 -24.37 6.15
CA MET A 143 0.08 -25.51 5.59
C MET A 143 0.43 -25.77 4.12
N VAL A 144 0.88 -24.73 3.42
CA VAL A 144 1.09 -24.74 1.97
C VAL A 144 2.49 -24.24 1.65
N SER A 145 3.13 -24.79 0.64
CA SER A 145 4.45 -24.32 0.19
C SER A 145 4.39 -22.86 -0.30
N PRO A 146 5.44 -22.06 -0.04
CA PRO A 146 5.47 -20.66 -0.47
C PRO A 146 5.22 -20.44 -1.96
N GLY A 147 5.79 -21.32 -2.81
CA GLY A 147 5.60 -21.22 -4.26
C GLY A 147 4.15 -21.45 -4.70
N LEU A 148 3.44 -22.41 -4.07
CA LEU A 148 2.03 -22.66 -4.39
C LEU A 148 1.14 -21.52 -3.89
N LEU A 149 1.43 -20.98 -2.71
CA LEU A 149 0.72 -19.81 -2.18
C LEU A 149 0.94 -18.60 -3.08
N LEU A 150 2.18 -18.33 -3.49
CA LEU A 150 2.50 -17.23 -4.40
C LEU A 150 1.76 -17.36 -5.73
N ALA A 151 1.74 -18.56 -6.32
CA ALA A 151 1.01 -18.82 -7.55
C ALA A 151 -0.50 -18.58 -7.38
N GLY A 152 -1.07 -19.03 -6.25
CA GLY A 152 -2.49 -18.85 -5.94
C GLY A 152 -2.87 -17.37 -5.78
N VAL A 153 -2.11 -16.59 -4.99
CA VAL A 153 -2.41 -15.16 -4.80
C VAL A 153 -2.14 -14.35 -6.06
N ALA A 154 -1.13 -14.71 -6.87
CA ALA A 154 -0.88 -14.08 -8.16
C ALA A 154 -2.04 -14.33 -9.14
N ALA A 155 -2.51 -15.58 -9.25
CA ALA A 155 -3.67 -15.92 -10.06
C ALA A 155 -4.94 -15.19 -9.58
N GLY A 156 -5.15 -15.11 -8.26
CA GLY A 156 -6.24 -14.35 -7.65
C GLY A 156 -6.17 -12.86 -8.00
N ALA A 157 -4.99 -12.24 -7.89
CA ALA A 157 -4.78 -10.83 -8.25
C ALA A 157 -5.07 -10.58 -9.75
N ILE A 158 -4.56 -11.45 -10.63
CA ILE A 158 -4.81 -11.36 -12.08
C ILE A 158 -6.31 -11.45 -12.37
N THR A 159 -7.02 -12.40 -11.73
CA THR A 159 -8.45 -12.58 -11.90
C THR A 159 -9.24 -11.35 -11.45
N LEU A 160 -8.90 -10.79 -10.29
CA LEU A 160 -9.54 -9.58 -9.76
C LEU A 160 -9.27 -8.35 -10.64
N LEU A 161 -8.05 -8.19 -11.13
CA LEU A 161 -7.70 -7.12 -12.07
C LEU A 161 -8.43 -7.28 -13.41
N ALA A 162 -8.46 -8.50 -13.96
CA ALA A 162 -9.21 -8.79 -15.18
C ALA A 162 -10.71 -8.52 -14.99
N LEU A 163 -11.28 -8.91 -13.85
CA LEU A 163 -12.67 -8.62 -13.51
C LEU A 163 -12.91 -7.11 -13.42
N SER A 164 -12.03 -6.39 -12.73
CA SER A 164 -12.12 -4.92 -12.62
C SER A 164 -12.04 -4.23 -13.99
N ALA A 165 -11.15 -4.69 -14.87
CA ALA A 165 -10.96 -4.09 -16.20
C ALA A 165 -12.07 -4.41 -17.21
N ASN A 166 -12.81 -5.50 -17.03
CA ASN A 166 -13.85 -5.95 -17.95
C ASN A 166 -15.28 -5.77 -17.43
N THR A 167 -15.45 -5.16 -16.26
CA THR A 167 -16.76 -4.87 -15.68
C THR A 167 -16.88 -3.39 -15.35
N THR A 168 -18.08 -2.95 -14.98
CA THR A 168 -18.40 -1.59 -14.62
C THR A 168 -19.12 -1.54 -13.26
N GLY A 169 -19.29 -0.35 -12.74
CA GLY A 169 -20.02 -0.14 -11.48
C GLY A 169 -19.30 -0.67 -10.25
N THR A 170 -20.08 -1.08 -9.27
CA THR A 170 -19.59 -1.54 -7.98
C THR A 170 -18.66 -2.75 -8.08
N LEU A 171 -18.93 -3.66 -9.02
CA LEU A 171 -18.10 -4.86 -9.21
C LEU A 171 -16.68 -4.49 -9.65
N ALA A 172 -16.54 -3.56 -10.58
CA ALA A 172 -15.24 -3.07 -11.03
C ALA A 172 -14.43 -2.43 -9.88
N GLY A 173 -15.06 -1.52 -9.12
CA GLY A 173 -14.41 -0.82 -8.00
C GLY A 173 -13.98 -1.76 -6.88
N TYR A 174 -14.89 -2.62 -6.41
CA TYR A 174 -14.57 -3.53 -5.30
C TYR A 174 -13.63 -4.65 -5.69
N SER A 175 -13.62 -5.10 -6.95
CA SER A 175 -12.62 -6.05 -7.43
C SER A 175 -11.21 -5.48 -7.34
N LEU A 176 -11.01 -4.20 -7.71
CA LEU A 176 -9.71 -3.53 -7.57
C LEU A 176 -9.30 -3.40 -6.10
N LEU A 177 -10.23 -3.02 -5.23
CA LEU A 177 -9.96 -2.92 -3.78
C LEU A 177 -9.56 -4.28 -3.17
N ALA A 178 -10.17 -5.38 -3.64
CA ALA A 178 -9.88 -6.73 -3.17
C ALA A 178 -8.48 -7.23 -3.58
N VAL A 179 -7.84 -6.63 -4.60
CA VAL A 179 -6.45 -6.94 -4.97
C VAL A 179 -5.50 -6.73 -3.79
N GLY A 180 -5.78 -5.78 -2.90
CA GLY A 180 -4.98 -5.55 -1.69
C GLY A 180 -4.83 -6.80 -0.83
N LEU A 181 -5.88 -7.63 -0.72
CA LEU A 181 -5.84 -8.90 0.01
C LEU A 181 -4.83 -9.89 -0.62
N MET A 182 -4.76 -9.94 -1.94
CA MET A 182 -3.86 -10.84 -2.67
C MET A 182 -2.40 -10.34 -2.62
N ASN A 183 -2.19 -9.04 -2.75
CA ASN A 183 -0.86 -8.43 -2.74
C ASN A 183 -0.13 -8.59 -1.39
N ALA A 184 -0.87 -8.73 -0.31
CA ALA A 184 -0.36 -8.71 1.06
C ALA A 184 0.76 -9.69 1.36
N ILE A 185 0.70 -10.91 0.79
CA ILE A 185 1.63 -12.00 1.09
C ILE A 185 2.66 -12.23 -0.01
N MET A 186 2.57 -11.52 -1.15
CA MET A 186 3.48 -11.76 -2.28
C MET A 186 4.92 -11.47 -1.90
N PHE A 187 5.19 -10.33 -1.26
CA PHE A 187 6.54 -9.92 -0.90
C PHE A 187 7.26 -10.95 0.01
N PRO A 188 6.72 -11.35 1.17
CA PRO A 188 7.38 -12.34 2.02
C PRO A 188 7.52 -13.72 1.37
N THR A 189 6.59 -14.13 0.48
CA THR A 189 6.68 -15.41 -0.20
C THR A 189 7.71 -15.43 -1.33
N ILE A 190 8.01 -14.31 -1.96
CA ILE A 190 9.10 -14.22 -2.94
C ILE A 190 10.47 -14.34 -2.26
N PHE A 191 10.57 -13.87 -1.01
CA PHE A 191 11.79 -13.92 -0.22
C PHE A 191 12.07 -15.27 0.44
N SER A 192 11.08 -16.14 0.58
CA SER A 192 11.21 -17.45 1.22
C SER A 192 11.64 -18.52 0.23
#